data_d77e02a63125dcacde6a1d5126d700b9
#
_entry.id   d77e02a63125dcacde6a1d5126d700b9
#
_cell.length_a   1.000
_cell.length_b   1.000
_cell.length_c   1.000
_cell.angle_alpha   90.00
_cell.angle_beta   90.00
_cell.angle_gamma   90.00
#
_symmetry.space_group_name_H-M   'P 1'
#
loop_
_entity.id
_entity.type
_entity.pdbx_description
1 polymer ?
#
loop_
_entity_poly.entity_id
_entity_poly.type
_entity_poly.pdbx_seq_one_letter_code
_entity_poly.pdbx_strand_id
1 'polypeptide(L)'
;PVDIVVEKNIITKIQTVGFPGIETNRKGPKLEKDGFEIDCTGMYLLPGLIDMHGHIGGNSQGASPEYVFKLWLAHGITTIREPSGRGVDFTLDLKNKSAKNKIIAPRIFSYTGFGSGADINNPEEAREWVRNNAEKGADGIKFFGSSPDIMKAALDENKKLGLKSAC
;
A
#
# COMPACT_ATOMS: atom_id res chain seq x y z
N PRO A 1 19.84 -19.74 -11.18
CA PRO A 1 19.36 -18.68 -12.06
C PRO A 1 17.93 -18.98 -12.54
N VAL A 2 17.13 -17.93 -12.71
CA VAL A 2 15.76 -18.02 -13.19
C VAL A 2 15.48 -16.93 -14.21
N ASP A 3 14.64 -17.23 -15.21
CA ASP A 3 13.99 -16.20 -16.01
C ASP A 3 12.62 -15.90 -15.41
N ILE A 4 12.27 -14.65 -15.38
CA ILE A 4 10.96 -14.17 -14.91
C ILE A 4 10.28 -13.46 -16.06
N VAL A 5 9.09 -13.96 -16.43
CA VAL A 5 8.28 -13.33 -17.46
C VAL A 5 7.18 -12.52 -16.81
N VAL A 6 7.10 -11.26 -17.22
CA VAL A 6 6.06 -10.34 -16.76
C VAL A 6 5.23 -9.92 -17.97
N GLU A 7 3.93 -10.13 -17.89
CA GLU A 7 2.98 -9.67 -18.90
C GLU A 7 2.07 -8.62 -18.28
N LYS A 8 2.09 -7.43 -18.84
CA LYS A 8 1.46 -6.23 -18.25
C LYS A 8 2.05 -5.94 -16.86
N ASN A 9 1.38 -6.31 -15.79
CA ASN A 9 1.80 -6.09 -14.40
C ASN A 9 1.76 -7.39 -13.56
N ILE A 10 1.74 -8.55 -14.24
CA ILE A 10 1.64 -9.87 -13.59
C ILE A 10 2.86 -10.70 -13.95
N ILE A 11 3.48 -11.34 -12.96
CA ILE A 11 4.46 -12.39 -13.19
C ILE A 11 3.69 -13.61 -13.67
N THR A 12 3.88 -13.96 -14.95
CA THR A 12 3.17 -15.09 -15.58
C THR A 12 4.00 -16.36 -15.57
N LYS A 13 5.33 -16.24 -15.46
CA LYS A 13 6.21 -17.40 -15.45
C LYS A 13 7.48 -17.12 -14.64
N ILE A 14 7.90 -18.13 -13.87
CA ILE A 14 9.23 -18.22 -13.27
C ILE A 14 9.82 -19.53 -13.71
N GLN A 15 10.94 -19.50 -14.43
CA GLN A 15 11.55 -20.68 -15.01
C GLN A 15 13.01 -20.81 -14.59
N THR A 16 13.35 -21.90 -13.90
CA THR A 16 14.74 -22.24 -13.60
C THR A 16 15.51 -22.50 -14.90
N VAL A 17 16.66 -21.87 -15.05
CA VAL A 17 17.47 -21.90 -16.30
C VAL A 17 18.86 -22.49 -16.10
N GLY A 18 19.18 -23.00 -14.93
CA GLY A 18 20.46 -23.63 -14.64
C GLY A 18 20.79 -23.59 -13.16
N PHE A 19 22.05 -23.83 -12.86
CA PHE A 19 22.60 -23.73 -11.51
C PHE A 19 23.61 -22.60 -11.42
N PRO A 20 23.84 -21.99 -10.26
CA PRO A 20 24.86 -20.96 -10.06
C PRO A 20 26.24 -21.46 -10.57
N GLY A 21 26.90 -20.62 -11.35
CA GLY A 21 28.24 -20.94 -11.90
C GLY A 21 28.28 -21.91 -13.08
N ILE A 22 27.13 -22.36 -13.59
CA ILE A 22 27.07 -23.20 -14.81
C ILE A 22 26.46 -22.35 -15.93
N GLU A 23 27.23 -22.13 -16.99
CA GLU A 23 26.74 -21.48 -18.20
C GLU A 23 25.64 -22.33 -18.87
N THR A 24 24.60 -21.67 -19.30
CA THR A 24 23.52 -22.32 -20.04
C THR A 24 23.42 -21.71 -21.43
N ASN A 25 23.43 -22.53 -22.45
CA ASN A 25 23.20 -22.11 -23.85
C ASN A 25 21.71 -21.96 -24.19
N ARG A 26 20.89 -21.67 -23.21
CA ARG A 26 19.45 -21.60 -23.38
C ARG A 26 19.03 -20.26 -24.00
N LYS A 27 18.16 -20.33 -25.00
CA LYS A 27 17.43 -19.12 -25.44
C LYS A 27 16.40 -18.75 -24.39
N GLY A 28 16.39 -17.49 -24.01
CA GLY A 28 15.36 -16.91 -23.14
C GLY A 28 13.95 -17.07 -23.71
N PRO A 29 12.91 -16.69 -22.97
CA PRO A 29 11.56 -16.65 -23.48
C PRO A 29 11.45 -15.73 -24.69
N LYS A 30 10.60 -16.10 -25.66
CA LYS A 30 10.35 -15.24 -26.83
C LYS A 30 9.64 -13.97 -26.35
N LEU A 31 10.20 -12.82 -26.69
CA LEU A 31 9.59 -11.53 -26.43
C LEU A 31 8.46 -11.24 -27.43
N GLU A 32 7.40 -10.63 -26.96
CA GLU A 32 6.40 -9.99 -27.80
C GLU A 32 6.99 -8.78 -28.55
N LYS A 33 6.26 -8.28 -29.57
CA LYS A 33 6.76 -7.22 -30.47
C LYS A 33 7.28 -5.97 -29.73
N ASP A 34 6.62 -5.60 -28.61
CA ASP A 34 6.97 -4.44 -27.80
C ASP A 34 7.62 -4.85 -26.45
N GLY A 35 8.04 -6.12 -26.35
CA GLY A 35 8.71 -6.65 -25.16
C GLY A 35 10.16 -6.21 -25.08
N PHE A 36 10.66 -6.11 -23.87
CA PHE A 36 12.08 -5.83 -23.60
C PHE A 36 12.63 -6.78 -22.55
N GLU A 37 13.92 -6.96 -22.56
CA GLU A 37 14.64 -7.81 -21.61
C GLU A 37 15.47 -6.91 -20.67
N ILE A 38 15.51 -7.28 -19.41
CA ILE A 38 16.40 -6.68 -18.41
C ILE A 38 17.37 -7.77 -17.98
N ASP A 39 18.66 -7.57 -18.27
CA ASP A 39 19.70 -8.45 -17.77
C ASP A 39 19.93 -8.18 -16.26
N CYS A 40 19.57 -9.17 -15.44
CA CYS A 40 19.77 -9.16 -14.01
C CYS A 40 20.84 -10.18 -13.57
N THR A 41 21.79 -10.52 -14.47
CA THR A 41 22.86 -11.45 -14.14
C THR A 41 23.65 -10.99 -12.92
N GLY A 42 23.83 -11.88 -11.95
CA GLY A 42 24.48 -11.57 -10.66
C GLY A 42 23.62 -10.83 -9.65
N MET A 43 22.35 -10.54 -9.97
CA MET A 43 21.42 -9.86 -9.07
C MET A 43 20.43 -10.85 -8.42
N TYR A 44 19.79 -10.38 -7.38
CA TYR A 44 18.69 -11.07 -6.71
C TYR A 44 17.41 -10.27 -6.86
N LEU A 45 16.34 -10.92 -7.29
CA LEU A 45 15.02 -10.31 -7.34
C LEU A 45 14.26 -10.65 -6.05
N LEU A 46 13.75 -9.61 -5.40
CA LEU A 46 12.92 -9.72 -4.19
C LEU A 46 11.55 -9.10 -4.43
N PRO A 47 10.51 -9.54 -3.72
CA PRO A 47 9.27 -8.76 -3.64
C PRO A 47 9.57 -7.34 -3.16
N GLY A 48 8.83 -6.36 -3.67
CA GLY A 48 8.94 -5.00 -3.18
C GLY A 48 8.64 -4.91 -1.68
N LEU A 49 9.36 -4.04 -0.98
CA LEU A 49 9.19 -3.83 0.46
C LEU A 49 7.83 -3.18 0.76
N ILE A 50 7.32 -3.46 1.95
CA ILE A 50 6.07 -2.90 2.45
C ILE A 50 6.37 -2.05 3.68
N ASP A 51 6.05 -0.75 3.61
CA ASP A 51 6.10 0.12 4.78
C ASP A 51 4.72 0.14 5.47
N MET A 52 4.68 -0.36 6.69
CA MET A 52 3.45 -0.48 7.47
C MET A 52 3.10 0.79 8.25
N HIS A 53 3.89 1.85 8.16
CA HIS A 53 3.65 3.13 8.82
C HIS A 53 4.29 4.29 8.04
N GLY A 54 3.87 4.50 6.80
CA GLY A 54 4.42 5.53 5.93
C GLY A 54 3.46 6.70 5.72
N HIS A 55 3.90 7.91 6.06
CA HIS A 55 3.12 9.13 5.80
C HIS A 55 3.40 9.70 4.41
N ILE A 56 2.35 9.90 3.63
CA ILE A 56 2.42 10.26 2.20
C ILE A 56 2.76 11.73 1.92
N GLY A 57 3.23 12.46 2.91
CA GLY A 57 3.61 13.84 2.75
C GLY A 57 2.43 14.81 2.67
N GLY A 58 2.67 15.97 2.11
CA GLY A 58 1.73 17.07 1.98
C GLY A 58 2.24 18.32 2.71
N ASN A 59 1.50 19.44 2.60
CA ASN A 59 1.96 20.75 3.06
C ASN A 59 2.36 20.78 4.55
N SER A 60 1.68 20.03 5.42
CA SER A 60 2.01 19.95 6.86
C SER A 60 3.28 19.17 7.16
N GLN A 61 3.77 18.38 6.21
CA GLN A 61 5.00 17.57 6.35
C GLN A 61 6.15 18.12 5.50
N GLY A 62 5.97 19.28 4.88
CA GLY A 62 7.03 19.97 4.13
C GLY A 62 7.44 19.32 2.81
N ALA A 63 6.82 18.22 2.39
CA ALA A 63 7.14 17.52 1.16
C ALA A 63 5.87 17.15 0.38
N SER A 64 5.90 17.27 -0.95
CA SER A 64 4.78 16.84 -1.78
C SER A 64 4.65 15.31 -1.76
N PRO A 65 3.42 14.77 -1.89
CA PRO A 65 3.22 13.32 -2.01
C PRO A 65 4.02 12.72 -3.16
N GLU A 66 4.09 13.37 -4.30
CA GLU A 66 4.85 12.88 -5.46
C GLU A 66 6.34 12.70 -5.15
N TYR A 67 6.95 13.63 -4.43
CA TYR A 67 8.34 13.52 -4.01
C TYR A 67 8.54 12.32 -3.07
N VAL A 68 7.67 12.20 -2.06
CA VAL A 68 7.71 11.10 -1.07
C VAL A 68 7.52 9.74 -1.77
N PHE A 69 6.58 9.63 -2.70
CA PHE A 69 6.36 8.40 -3.46
C PHE A 69 7.58 7.97 -4.28
N LYS A 70 8.24 8.93 -4.94
CA LYS A 70 9.46 8.66 -5.70
C LYS A 70 10.60 8.18 -4.80
N LEU A 71 10.74 8.76 -3.61
CA LEU A 71 11.72 8.30 -2.63
C LEU A 71 11.44 6.87 -2.19
N TRP A 72 10.21 6.53 -1.84
CA TRP A 72 9.86 5.16 -1.46
C TRP A 72 10.16 4.16 -2.57
N LEU A 73 9.71 4.44 -3.78
CA LEU A 73 9.96 3.55 -4.92
C LEU A 73 11.47 3.40 -5.21
N ALA A 74 12.24 4.48 -5.09
CA ALA A 74 13.71 4.44 -5.26
C ALA A 74 14.41 3.58 -4.21
N HIS A 75 13.79 3.37 -3.04
CA HIS A 75 14.28 2.49 -1.97
C HIS A 75 13.61 1.09 -1.98
N GLY A 76 12.88 0.75 -3.05
CA GLY A 76 12.24 -0.55 -3.20
C GLY A 76 10.96 -0.72 -2.40
N ILE A 77 10.39 0.32 -1.80
CA ILE A 77 9.11 0.28 -1.10
C ILE A 77 7.99 0.44 -2.13
N THR A 78 7.30 -0.65 -2.41
CA THR A 78 6.25 -0.71 -3.45
C THR A 78 4.83 -0.72 -2.89
N THR A 79 4.70 -0.83 -1.57
CA THR A 79 3.42 -0.80 -0.87
C THR A 79 3.58 -0.05 0.44
N ILE A 80 2.60 0.78 0.76
CA ILE A 80 2.57 1.53 2.02
C ILE A 80 1.21 1.43 2.69
N ARG A 81 1.22 1.47 4.01
CA ARG A 81 0.05 1.76 4.82
C ARG A 81 0.16 3.18 5.37
N GLU A 82 -0.72 4.08 4.91
CA GLU A 82 -0.85 5.42 5.45
C GLU A 82 -1.74 5.38 6.70
N PRO A 83 -1.17 5.63 7.88
CA PRO A 83 -1.89 5.41 9.14
C PRO A 83 -2.69 6.63 9.64
N SER A 84 -3.27 7.46 8.78
CA SER A 84 -4.13 8.59 9.15
C SER A 84 -3.59 10.01 8.94
N GLY A 85 -2.69 10.21 8.01
CA GLY A 85 -1.96 11.50 7.94
C GLY A 85 -2.79 12.74 7.60
N ARG A 86 -3.82 12.65 6.73
CA ARG A 86 -4.44 13.85 6.16
C ARG A 86 -5.95 13.78 5.97
N GLY A 87 -6.57 12.86 6.66
CA GLY A 87 -7.97 12.56 6.44
C GLY A 87 -8.17 11.57 5.29
N VAL A 88 -9.24 10.83 5.38
CA VAL A 88 -9.52 9.69 4.51
C VAL A 88 -9.66 10.10 3.05
N ASP A 89 -10.34 11.20 2.75
CA ASP A 89 -10.65 11.61 1.37
C ASP A 89 -9.39 11.92 0.56
N PHE A 90 -8.41 12.60 1.17
CA PHE A 90 -7.12 12.90 0.53
C PHE A 90 -6.34 11.62 0.22
N THR A 91 -6.25 10.71 1.19
CA THR A 91 -5.51 9.45 1.02
C THR A 91 -6.19 8.54 0.01
N LEU A 92 -7.53 8.50 -0.02
CA LEU A 92 -8.31 7.72 -0.99
C LEU A 92 -8.15 8.25 -2.41
N ASP A 93 -8.07 9.55 -2.62
CA ASP A 93 -7.79 10.14 -3.94
C ASP A 93 -6.44 9.64 -4.47
N LEU A 94 -5.39 9.69 -3.65
CA LEU A 94 -4.06 9.21 -4.02
C LEU A 94 -4.02 7.69 -4.22
N LYS A 95 -4.67 6.91 -3.36
CA LYS A 95 -4.86 5.47 -3.51
C LYS A 95 -5.49 5.13 -4.87
N ASN A 96 -6.59 5.81 -5.21
CA ASN A 96 -7.30 5.59 -6.46
C ASN A 96 -6.47 6.00 -7.69
N LYS A 97 -5.71 7.08 -7.60
CA LYS A 97 -4.79 7.52 -8.66
C LYS A 97 -3.65 6.53 -8.85
N SER A 98 -3.06 6.03 -7.75
CA SER A 98 -2.03 4.98 -7.80
C SER A 98 -2.56 3.69 -8.42
N ALA A 99 -3.72 3.20 -7.96
CA ALA A 99 -4.32 1.97 -8.47
C ALA A 99 -4.67 2.03 -9.98
N LYS A 100 -4.92 3.24 -10.50
CA LYS A 100 -5.21 3.50 -11.93
C LYS A 100 -3.97 3.91 -12.72
N ASN A 101 -2.77 3.81 -12.15
CA ASN A 101 -1.51 4.26 -12.75
C ASN A 101 -1.54 5.73 -13.26
N LYS A 102 -2.33 6.59 -12.61
CA LYS A 102 -2.40 8.03 -12.93
C LYS A 102 -1.30 8.84 -12.29
N ILE A 103 -0.63 8.28 -11.30
CA ILE A 103 0.54 8.83 -10.62
C ILE A 103 1.59 7.72 -10.40
N ILE A 104 2.86 8.11 -10.32
CA ILE A 104 3.95 7.21 -9.94
C ILE A 104 3.96 7.14 -8.41
N ALA A 105 3.45 6.06 -7.86
CA ALA A 105 3.32 5.88 -6.42
C ALA A 105 3.34 4.38 -6.05
N PRO A 106 3.73 4.03 -4.81
CA PRO A 106 3.48 2.72 -4.25
C PRO A 106 1.98 2.41 -4.20
N ARG A 107 1.62 1.15 -4.02
CA ARG A 107 0.26 0.78 -3.62
C ARG A 107 -0.04 1.36 -2.24
N ILE A 108 -1.19 2.00 -2.08
CA ILE A 108 -1.56 2.69 -0.84
C ILE A 108 -2.72 1.96 -0.15
N PHE A 109 -2.52 1.61 1.12
CA PHE A 109 -3.58 1.23 2.03
C PHE A 109 -3.92 2.43 2.92
N SER A 110 -5.17 2.90 2.84
CA SER A 110 -5.64 4.10 3.51
C SER A 110 -6.28 3.76 4.85
N TYR A 111 -5.66 4.20 5.93
CA TYR A 111 -6.24 4.15 7.26
C TYR A 111 -6.65 5.54 7.71
N THR A 112 -7.73 5.64 8.47
CA THR A 112 -8.20 6.89 9.05
C THR A 112 -8.05 6.87 10.57
N GLY A 113 -7.80 8.02 11.17
CA GLY A 113 -7.52 8.14 12.60
C GLY A 113 -8.78 8.26 13.44
N PHE A 114 -8.95 7.39 14.41
CA PHE A 114 -10.00 7.46 15.42
C PHE A 114 -9.44 8.00 16.74
N GLY A 115 -10.14 8.93 17.36
CA GLY A 115 -9.70 9.53 18.64
C GLY A 115 -8.74 10.71 18.50
N SER A 116 -8.30 11.06 17.30
CA SER A 116 -7.44 12.22 17.04
C SER A 116 -8.25 13.36 16.41
N GLY A 117 -8.83 14.20 17.25
CA GLY A 117 -9.58 15.39 16.79
C GLY A 117 -10.97 15.12 16.23
N ALA A 118 -11.50 13.93 16.40
CA ALA A 118 -12.89 13.63 16.09
C ALA A 118 -13.75 13.92 17.34
N ASP A 119 -14.77 14.73 17.15
CA ASP A 119 -15.77 15.07 18.20
C ASP A 119 -16.73 13.89 18.34
N ILE A 120 -16.27 12.83 19.04
CA ILE A 120 -17.04 11.62 19.29
C ILE A 120 -17.28 11.50 20.77
N ASN A 121 -18.54 11.64 21.18
CA ASN A 121 -18.93 11.84 22.57
C ASN A 121 -19.64 10.62 23.18
N ASN A 122 -20.06 9.66 22.37
CA ASN A 122 -20.76 8.47 22.80
C ASN A 122 -20.53 7.25 21.88
N PRO A 123 -20.87 6.05 22.36
CA PRO A 123 -20.67 4.81 21.60
C PRO A 123 -21.36 4.75 20.24
N GLU A 124 -22.52 5.37 20.05
CA GLU A 124 -23.23 5.31 18.77
C GLU A 124 -22.58 6.21 17.73
N GLU A 125 -22.15 7.41 18.10
CA GLU A 125 -21.35 8.27 17.23
C GLU A 125 -20.04 7.58 16.79
N ALA A 126 -19.43 6.79 17.69
CA ALA A 126 -18.25 6.00 17.35
C ALA A 126 -18.55 4.95 16.27
N ARG A 127 -19.66 4.23 16.37
CA ARG A 127 -20.08 3.27 15.35
C ARG A 127 -20.39 3.94 14.01
N GLU A 128 -21.11 5.05 14.06
CA GLU A 128 -21.44 5.82 12.86
C GLU A 128 -20.19 6.34 12.16
N TRP A 129 -19.23 6.88 12.94
CA TRP A 129 -17.96 7.33 12.40
C TRP A 129 -17.20 6.19 11.68
N VAL A 130 -17.18 4.99 12.26
CA VAL A 130 -16.54 3.83 11.65
C VAL A 130 -17.25 3.43 10.36
N ARG A 131 -18.59 3.37 10.34
CA ARG A 131 -19.40 3.06 9.15
C ARG A 131 -19.12 4.06 8.02
N ASN A 132 -19.15 5.35 8.33
CA ASN A 132 -18.93 6.41 7.35
C ASN A 132 -17.54 6.31 6.70
N ASN A 133 -16.51 5.96 7.46
CA ASN A 133 -15.17 5.78 6.90
C ASN A 133 -15.03 4.47 6.09
N ALA A 134 -15.71 3.41 6.50
CA ALA A 134 -15.80 2.18 5.73
C ALA A 134 -16.50 2.39 4.39
N GLU A 135 -17.63 3.09 4.37
CA GLU A 135 -18.39 3.43 3.16
C GLU A 135 -17.56 4.28 2.18
N LYS A 136 -16.73 5.19 2.67
CA LYS A 136 -15.78 5.94 1.86
C LYS A 136 -14.71 5.05 1.22
N GLY A 137 -14.45 3.86 1.75
CA GLY A 137 -13.46 2.92 1.22
C GLY A 137 -12.13 2.89 1.97
N ALA A 138 -12.10 3.29 3.24
CA ALA A 138 -10.95 3.09 4.10
C ALA A 138 -10.61 1.59 4.23
N ASP A 139 -9.33 1.26 4.22
CA ASP A 139 -8.84 -0.13 4.40
C ASP A 139 -8.76 -0.51 5.88
N GLY A 140 -8.72 0.48 6.74
CA GLY A 140 -8.63 0.28 8.18
C GLY A 140 -8.68 1.57 8.98
N ILE A 141 -8.58 1.40 10.30
CA ILE A 141 -8.62 2.50 11.26
C ILE A 141 -7.38 2.46 12.14
N LYS A 142 -6.74 3.61 12.30
CA LYS A 142 -5.70 3.88 13.29
C LYS A 142 -6.37 4.40 14.56
N PHE A 143 -6.23 3.66 15.65
CA PHE A 143 -6.79 4.02 16.95
C PHE A 143 -5.74 4.77 17.78
N PHE A 144 -6.05 6.01 18.16
CA PHE A 144 -5.20 6.85 19.04
C PHE A 144 -5.62 6.82 20.51
N GLY A 145 -6.84 6.39 20.77
CA GLY A 145 -7.41 6.33 22.10
C GLY A 145 -8.72 7.11 22.23
N SER A 146 -9.54 6.69 23.18
CA SER A 146 -10.80 7.32 23.61
C SER A 146 -11.22 6.74 24.96
N SER A 147 -12.38 7.14 25.51
CA SER A 147 -12.93 6.45 26.67
C SER A 147 -13.21 4.98 26.37
N PRO A 148 -13.15 4.08 27.35
CA PRO A 148 -13.22 2.64 27.13
C PRO A 148 -14.49 2.18 26.40
N ASP A 149 -15.64 2.77 26.69
CA ASP A 149 -16.94 2.46 26.07
C ASP A 149 -17.01 2.91 24.60
N ILE A 150 -16.54 4.10 24.30
CA ILE A 150 -16.44 4.66 22.95
C ILE A 150 -15.45 3.82 22.14
N MET A 151 -14.26 3.54 22.69
CA MET A 151 -13.24 2.71 22.05
C MET A 151 -13.77 1.30 21.75
N LYS A 152 -14.45 0.68 22.72
CA LYS A 152 -15.06 -0.63 22.52
C LYS A 152 -16.05 -0.62 21.38
N ALA A 153 -16.94 0.38 21.34
CA ALA A 153 -17.93 0.50 20.28
C ALA A 153 -17.31 0.66 18.90
N ALA A 154 -16.27 1.48 18.77
CA ALA A 154 -15.53 1.65 17.53
C ALA A 154 -14.82 0.36 17.08
N LEU A 155 -14.15 -0.34 17.99
CA LEU A 155 -13.44 -1.59 17.69
C LEU A 155 -14.41 -2.72 17.32
N ASP A 156 -15.55 -2.83 18.00
CA ASP A 156 -16.59 -3.81 17.69
C ASP A 156 -17.15 -3.58 16.28
N GLU A 157 -17.48 -2.34 15.93
CA GLU A 157 -17.99 -2.01 14.59
C GLU A 157 -16.92 -2.18 13.51
N ASN A 158 -15.68 -1.78 13.78
CA ASN A 158 -14.55 -2.01 12.89
C ASN A 158 -14.38 -3.50 12.56
N LYS A 159 -14.42 -4.36 13.56
CA LYS A 159 -14.34 -5.82 13.40
C LYS A 159 -15.52 -6.36 12.60
N LYS A 160 -16.74 -5.90 12.89
CA LYS A 160 -17.97 -6.32 12.20
C LYS A 160 -17.93 -6.00 10.70
N LEU A 161 -17.36 -4.86 10.33
CA LEU A 161 -17.19 -4.44 8.94
C LEU A 161 -15.94 -5.04 8.27
N GLY A 162 -15.14 -5.82 8.97
CA GLY A 162 -13.94 -6.46 8.44
C GLY A 162 -12.76 -5.51 8.17
N LEU A 163 -12.83 -4.27 8.67
CA LEU A 163 -11.74 -3.31 8.57
C LEU A 163 -10.53 -3.74 9.40
N LYS A 164 -9.35 -3.35 8.95
CA LYS A 164 -8.11 -3.60 9.69
C LYS A 164 -7.90 -2.54 10.78
N SER A 165 -7.14 -2.90 11.81
CA SER A 165 -6.81 -2.00 12.92
C SER A 165 -5.31 -1.73 12.98
N ALA A 166 -4.94 -0.53 13.40
CA ALA A 166 -3.60 -0.16 13.82
C ALA A 166 -3.67 0.68 15.11
N CYS A 167 -2.63 0.67 15.93
CA CYS A 167 -2.44 1.52 17.12
C CYS A 167 -1.00 2.04 17.17
#